data_3deece5766b7df66375a2285d29b02f0
#
_entry.id   3deece5766b7df66375a2285d29b02f0
#
_cell.length_a   1.000
_cell.length_b   1.000
_cell.length_c   1.000
_cell.angle_alpha   90.00
_cell.angle_beta   90.00
_cell.angle_gamma   90.00
#
_symmetry.space_group_name_H-M   'P 1'
#
loop_
_entity.id
_entity.type
_entity.pdbx_description
1 polymer ?
#
loop_
_entity_poly.entity_id
_entity_poly.type
_entity_poly.pdbx_seq_one_letter_code
_entity_poly.pdbx_strand_id
1 'polypeptide(L)'
;MKGNTPVNLKGKTVNAWNYSWLDLETALQEGAKAINTCDAFLYIVPAVNYYHNFLDHQWIYESWSPRMMQEGEMIEQSTNLLGAMFAVWNDRVGNGISQQDVHIRTFPAMQVMSEKLWKGENTRNIPFETFETWCRTTPEA
;
A
#
# COMPACT_ATOMS: atom_id res chain seq x y z
N MET A 1 -17.49 -6.08 -8.72
CA MET A 1 -18.98 -6.00 -8.72
C MET A 1 -19.41 -5.25 -7.47
N LYS A 2 -20.00 -4.06 -7.63
CA LYS A 2 -20.69 -3.41 -6.50
C LYS A 2 -21.90 -4.27 -6.14
N GLY A 3 -21.97 -4.73 -4.89
CA GLY A 3 -23.19 -5.37 -4.38
C GLY A 3 -24.30 -4.32 -4.28
N ASN A 4 -25.54 -4.72 -4.53
CA ASN A 4 -26.70 -3.83 -4.43
C ASN A 4 -27.26 -3.72 -3.00
N THR A 5 -26.63 -4.37 -2.03
CA THR A 5 -27.08 -4.33 -0.64
C THR A 5 -26.36 -3.18 0.08
N PRO A 6 -27.09 -2.21 0.62
CA PRO A 6 -26.50 -1.13 1.40
C PRO A 6 -25.84 -1.73 2.65
N VAL A 7 -24.59 -1.36 2.88
CA VAL A 7 -23.81 -1.79 4.05
C VAL A 7 -23.60 -0.57 4.95
N ASN A 8 -23.95 -0.70 6.21
CA ASN A 8 -23.63 0.33 7.19
C ASN A 8 -22.16 0.22 7.58
N LEU A 9 -21.36 1.19 7.19
CA LEU A 9 -19.92 1.23 7.44
C LEU A 9 -19.55 1.84 8.81
N LYS A 10 -20.47 2.51 9.48
CA LYS A 10 -20.20 3.18 10.75
C LYS A 10 -19.61 2.23 11.80
N GLY A 11 -18.44 2.57 12.29
CA GLY A 11 -17.70 1.79 13.28
C GLY A 11 -17.11 0.46 12.77
N LYS A 12 -17.18 0.19 11.47
CA LYS A 12 -16.50 -0.96 10.86
C LYS A 12 -15.07 -0.59 10.46
N THR A 13 -14.20 -1.59 10.39
CA THR A 13 -12.90 -1.44 9.74
C THR A 13 -13.00 -1.97 8.33
N VAL A 14 -12.58 -1.16 7.37
CA VAL A 14 -12.61 -1.51 5.94
C VAL A 14 -11.21 -1.42 5.35
N ASN A 15 -10.95 -2.27 4.39
CA ASN A 15 -9.76 -2.24 3.58
C ASN A 15 -10.13 -1.64 2.22
N ALA A 16 -9.72 -0.39 1.97
CA ALA A 16 -10.00 0.33 0.73
C ALA A 16 -8.94 -0.04 -0.31
N TRP A 17 -9.27 -1.02 -1.16
CA TRP A 17 -8.32 -1.54 -2.15
C TRP A 17 -8.69 -1.18 -3.59
N ASN A 18 -9.95 -1.23 -3.95
CA ASN A 18 -10.42 -0.82 -5.28
C ASN A 18 -11.33 0.39 -5.15
N TYR A 19 -10.82 1.54 -5.51
CA TYR A 19 -11.47 2.83 -5.31
C TYR A 19 -12.70 3.04 -6.19
N SER A 20 -12.86 2.27 -7.27
CA SER A 20 -14.12 2.26 -8.02
C SER A 20 -15.29 1.61 -7.26
N TRP A 21 -14.99 0.86 -6.21
CA TRP A 21 -16.00 0.21 -5.36
C TRP A 21 -16.24 0.97 -4.07
N LEU A 22 -15.18 1.31 -3.36
CA LEU A 22 -15.19 2.10 -2.13
C LEU A 22 -13.84 2.78 -1.99
N ASP A 23 -13.82 4.08 -2.20
CA ASP A 23 -12.63 4.88 -1.97
C ASP A 23 -12.44 5.21 -0.49
N LEU A 24 -11.24 5.67 -0.16
CA LEU A 24 -10.83 5.95 1.20
C LEU A 24 -11.64 7.08 1.84
N GLU A 25 -11.89 8.16 1.09
CA GLU A 25 -12.61 9.33 1.59
C GLU A 25 -14.06 8.98 1.93
N THR A 26 -14.76 8.31 1.01
CA THR A 26 -16.13 7.84 1.22
C THR A 26 -16.21 6.93 2.45
N ALA A 27 -15.28 5.99 2.60
CA ALA A 27 -15.26 5.11 3.76
C ALA A 27 -15.17 5.87 5.08
N LEU A 28 -14.28 6.87 5.16
CA LEU A 28 -14.10 7.70 6.35
C LEU A 28 -15.31 8.61 6.62
N GLN A 29 -15.89 9.21 5.59
CA GLN A 29 -17.11 10.04 5.69
C GLN A 29 -18.31 9.26 6.21
N GLU A 30 -18.42 7.99 5.84
CA GLU A 30 -19.47 7.08 6.37
C GLU A 30 -19.16 6.54 7.76
N GLY A 31 -18.09 7.00 8.41
CA GLY A 31 -17.72 6.68 9.78
C GLY A 31 -17.05 5.32 9.96
N ALA A 32 -16.48 4.77 8.92
CA ALA A 32 -15.60 3.61 9.02
C ALA A 32 -14.22 4.00 9.56
N LYS A 33 -13.49 3.01 10.09
CA LYS A 33 -12.03 3.04 10.14
C LYS A 33 -11.50 2.43 8.85
N ALA A 34 -10.48 3.03 8.25
CA ALA A 34 -9.99 2.59 6.95
C ALA A 34 -8.50 2.25 6.97
N ILE A 35 -8.14 1.27 6.15
CA ILE A 35 -6.76 0.92 5.79
C ILE A 35 -6.63 1.18 4.29
N ASN A 36 -5.67 2.03 3.89
CA ASN A 36 -5.39 2.27 2.49
C ASN A 36 -4.62 1.09 1.89
N THR A 37 -5.21 0.43 0.93
CA THR A 37 -4.59 -0.66 0.16
C THR A 37 -4.83 -0.46 -1.33
N CYS A 38 -4.85 0.80 -1.78
CA CYS A 38 -5.14 1.15 -3.17
C CYS A 38 -4.33 0.29 -4.13
N ASP A 39 -5.02 -0.49 -4.94
CA ASP A 39 -4.41 -1.48 -5.85
C ASP A 39 -3.54 -0.82 -6.93
N ALA A 40 -3.83 0.42 -7.29
CA ALA A 40 -3.03 1.18 -8.24
C ALA A 40 -1.59 1.42 -7.77
N PHE A 41 -1.31 1.41 -6.47
CA PHE A 41 0.01 1.70 -5.89
C PHE A 41 0.60 0.55 -5.09
N LEU A 42 -0.25 -0.26 -4.44
CA LEU A 42 0.15 -1.15 -3.36
C LEU A 42 -0.06 -2.63 -3.69
N TYR A 43 -0.42 -2.97 -4.95
CA TYR A 43 -0.55 -4.34 -5.38
C TYR A 43 0.66 -4.78 -6.19
N ILE A 44 1.27 -5.88 -5.74
CA ILE A 44 2.31 -6.61 -6.46
C ILE A 44 1.65 -7.87 -7.02
N VAL A 45 1.55 -7.97 -8.35
CA VAL A 45 1.00 -9.15 -9.02
C VAL A 45 1.94 -9.55 -10.14
N PRO A 46 2.92 -10.41 -9.87
CA PRO A 46 3.92 -10.79 -10.84
C PRO A 46 3.33 -11.43 -12.09
N ALA A 47 3.89 -11.08 -13.24
CA ALA A 47 3.54 -11.62 -14.56
C ALA A 47 2.12 -11.28 -15.05
N VAL A 48 1.52 -10.20 -14.57
CA VAL A 48 0.31 -9.59 -15.13
C VAL A 48 0.59 -8.18 -15.62
N ASN A 49 -0.16 -7.72 -16.64
CA ASN A 49 0.14 -6.45 -17.34
C ASN A 49 -0.55 -5.25 -16.70
N TYR A 50 -1.47 -5.46 -15.76
CA TYR A 50 -2.32 -4.42 -15.19
C TYR A 50 -1.98 -4.07 -13.73
N TYR A 51 -0.97 -4.73 -13.14
CA TYR A 51 -0.42 -4.42 -11.82
C TYR A 51 1.11 -4.42 -11.85
N HIS A 52 1.71 -4.00 -10.75
CA HIS A 52 3.16 -3.90 -10.61
C HIS A 52 3.81 -5.26 -10.38
N ASN A 53 4.99 -5.48 -10.95
CA ASN A 53 5.87 -6.60 -10.58
C ASN A 53 6.61 -6.32 -9.26
N PHE A 54 6.89 -5.05 -8.99
CA PHE A 54 7.50 -4.51 -7.79
C PHE A 54 6.82 -3.18 -7.47
N LEU A 55 6.74 -2.80 -6.21
CA LEU A 55 6.35 -1.43 -5.87
C LEU A 55 7.46 -0.46 -6.30
N ASP A 56 7.08 0.76 -6.62
CA ASP A 56 8.03 1.86 -6.81
C ASP A 56 8.49 2.35 -5.43
N HIS A 57 9.57 1.76 -4.92
CA HIS A 57 10.06 2.01 -3.57
C HIS A 57 10.51 3.45 -3.39
N GLN A 58 11.16 4.03 -4.40
CA GLN A 58 11.61 5.42 -4.34
C GLN A 58 10.42 6.37 -4.29
N TRP A 59 9.46 6.20 -5.18
CA TRP A 59 8.26 7.04 -5.19
C TRP A 59 7.46 6.92 -3.88
N ILE A 60 7.32 5.70 -3.32
CA ILE A 60 6.67 5.50 -2.02
C ILE A 60 7.44 6.24 -0.92
N TYR A 61 8.75 6.13 -0.90
CA TYR A 61 9.60 6.78 0.11
C TYR A 61 9.49 8.31 0.04
N GLU A 62 9.57 8.88 -1.14
CA GLU A 62 9.68 10.32 -1.35
C GLU A 62 8.32 11.03 -1.39
N SER A 63 7.32 10.43 -2.04
CA SER A 63 6.12 11.14 -2.48
C SER A 63 4.81 10.55 -1.95
N TRP A 64 4.70 9.23 -1.81
CA TRP A 64 3.46 8.60 -1.40
C TRP A 64 3.15 8.84 0.09
N SER A 65 1.86 8.81 0.42
CA SER A 65 1.34 8.90 1.79
C SER A 65 0.15 7.95 1.97
N PRO A 66 -0.08 7.42 3.20
CA PRO A 66 -1.30 6.68 3.50
C PRO A 66 -2.60 7.43 3.19
N ARG A 67 -2.56 8.76 3.11
CA ARG A 67 -3.68 9.62 2.77
C ARG A 67 -3.92 9.80 1.28
N MET A 68 -3.05 9.24 0.43
CA MET A 68 -3.12 9.45 -1.01
C MET A 68 -4.24 8.66 -1.66
N MET A 69 -5.08 9.34 -2.42
CA MET A 69 -6.09 8.77 -3.30
C MET A 69 -5.47 8.30 -4.62
N GLN A 70 -6.21 7.50 -5.38
CA GLN A 70 -5.71 6.93 -6.64
C GLN A 70 -5.27 7.99 -7.65
N GLU A 71 -5.93 9.13 -7.67
CA GLU A 71 -5.64 10.26 -8.55
C GLU A 71 -4.45 11.12 -8.05
N GLY A 72 -3.86 10.78 -6.90
CA GLY A 72 -2.74 11.49 -6.29
C GLY A 72 -3.15 12.59 -5.30
N GLU A 73 -4.44 12.85 -5.15
CA GLU A 73 -4.95 13.81 -4.16
C GLU A 73 -4.78 13.27 -2.74
N MET A 74 -4.61 14.18 -1.78
CA MET A 74 -4.50 13.82 -0.36
C MET A 74 -5.80 14.12 0.36
N ILE A 75 -6.38 13.13 1.01
CA ILE A 75 -7.49 13.37 1.95
C ILE A 75 -6.99 14.09 3.21
N GLU A 76 -7.92 14.74 3.92
CA GLU A 76 -7.63 15.33 5.22
C GLU A 76 -7.16 14.26 6.23
N GLN A 77 -6.35 14.70 7.19
CA GLN A 77 -5.90 13.82 8.25
C GLN A 77 -7.08 13.34 9.10
N SER A 78 -7.16 12.05 9.35
CA SER A 78 -8.21 11.42 10.12
C SER A 78 -7.65 10.38 11.09
N THR A 79 -8.12 10.41 12.32
CA THR A 79 -7.81 9.37 13.32
C THR A 79 -8.44 8.01 12.98
N ASN A 80 -9.39 8.00 12.06
CA ASN A 80 -10.00 6.79 11.53
C ASN A 80 -9.22 6.17 10.36
N LEU A 81 -8.22 6.86 9.81
CA LEU A 81 -7.26 6.25 8.90
C LEU A 81 -6.21 5.51 9.74
N LEU A 82 -6.27 4.19 9.72
CA LEU A 82 -5.41 3.33 10.56
C LEU A 82 -4.00 3.15 10.00
N GLY A 83 -3.82 3.44 8.72
CA GLY A 83 -2.55 3.28 7.99
C GLY A 83 -2.78 2.71 6.62
N ALA A 84 -1.81 1.92 6.14
CA ALA A 84 -1.90 1.29 4.83
C ALA A 84 -1.32 -0.13 4.84
N MET A 85 -1.61 -0.87 3.77
CA MET A 85 -1.14 -2.23 3.57
C MET A 85 -0.86 -2.44 2.08
N PHE A 86 0.22 -3.12 1.75
CA PHE A 86 0.42 -3.63 0.40
C PHE A 86 0.05 -5.11 0.32
N ALA A 87 -0.20 -5.62 -0.89
CA ALA A 87 -0.55 -7.01 -1.11
C ALA A 87 0.34 -7.64 -2.19
N VAL A 88 0.71 -8.89 -1.99
CA VAL A 88 1.41 -9.71 -2.99
C VAL A 88 0.48 -10.83 -3.40
N TRP A 89 0.07 -10.84 -4.66
CA TRP A 89 -0.84 -11.81 -5.23
C TRP A 89 -0.10 -12.71 -6.21
N ASN A 90 -0.24 -14.00 -6.03
CA ASN A 90 0.40 -14.99 -6.88
C ASN A 90 -0.62 -15.63 -7.85
N ASP A 91 -1.34 -14.79 -8.60
CA ASP A 91 -2.39 -15.22 -9.53
C ASP A 91 -1.86 -16.11 -10.66
N ARG A 92 -0.56 -16.06 -10.91
CA ARG A 92 0.14 -16.86 -11.91
C ARG A 92 1.05 -17.91 -11.29
N VAL A 93 0.64 -18.50 -10.17
CA VAL A 93 1.36 -19.64 -9.56
C VAL A 93 1.56 -20.75 -10.59
N GLY A 94 2.79 -21.27 -10.66
CA GLY A 94 3.18 -22.26 -11.67
C GLY A 94 3.88 -21.68 -12.91
N ASN A 95 3.90 -20.36 -13.08
CA ASN A 95 4.62 -19.69 -14.19
C ASN A 95 6.08 -19.34 -13.83
N GLY A 96 6.75 -20.19 -13.09
CA GLY A 96 8.16 -20.00 -12.72
C GLY A 96 8.41 -19.02 -11.58
N ILE A 97 7.39 -18.64 -10.82
CA ILE A 97 7.54 -17.81 -9.63
C ILE A 97 7.90 -18.70 -8.44
N SER A 98 9.12 -18.55 -7.94
CA SER A 98 9.66 -19.26 -6.79
C SER A 98 9.36 -18.51 -5.47
N GLN A 99 9.61 -19.16 -4.34
CA GLN A 99 9.56 -18.50 -3.02
C GLN A 99 10.53 -17.30 -2.96
N GLN A 100 11.71 -17.43 -3.55
CA GLN A 100 12.70 -16.36 -3.63
C GLN A 100 12.17 -15.16 -4.44
N ASP A 101 11.44 -15.42 -5.53
CA ASP A 101 10.81 -14.35 -6.31
C ASP A 101 9.76 -13.58 -5.53
N VAL A 102 9.01 -14.25 -4.66
CA VAL A 102 8.06 -13.59 -3.75
C VAL A 102 8.82 -12.78 -2.70
N HIS A 103 9.87 -13.35 -2.11
CA HIS A 103 10.67 -12.70 -1.07
C HIS A 103 11.31 -11.40 -1.55
N ILE A 104 11.96 -11.38 -2.70
CA ILE A 104 12.62 -10.18 -3.26
C ILE A 104 11.63 -9.06 -3.62
N ARG A 105 10.35 -9.37 -3.74
CA ARG A 105 9.27 -8.38 -3.93
C ARG A 105 8.71 -7.89 -2.61
N THR A 106 8.58 -8.78 -1.66
CA THR A 106 7.93 -8.52 -0.37
C THR A 106 8.84 -7.74 0.57
N PHE A 107 10.09 -8.19 0.73
CA PHE A 107 10.96 -7.66 1.77
C PHE A 107 11.31 -6.19 1.57
N PRO A 108 11.76 -5.73 0.39
CA PRO A 108 11.99 -4.29 0.16
C PRO A 108 10.72 -3.45 0.28
N ALA A 109 9.57 -3.98 -0.15
CA ALA A 109 8.29 -3.30 0.01
C ALA A 109 7.92 -3.11 1.50
N MET A 110 8.17 -4.13 2.34
CA MET A 110 7.97 -4.04 3.79
C MET A 110 8.84 -2.95 4.42
N GLN A 111 10.10 -2.85 4.02
CA GLN A 111 11.04 -1.88 4.56
C GLN A 111 10.59 -0.44 4.27
N VAL A 112 10.28 -0.13 3.02
CA VAL A 112 9.85 1.21 2.63
C VAL A 112 8.48 1.57 3.24
N MET A 113 7.54 0.64 3.26
CA MET A 113 6.24 0.84 3.88
C MET A 113 6.34 1.04 5.38
N SER A 114 7.19 0.27 6.07
CA SER A 114 7.43 0.43 7.51
C SER A 114 7.98 1.81 7.85
N GLU A 115 8.96 2.29 7.10
CA GLU A 115 9.52 3.64 7.31
C GLU A 115 8.44 4.71 7.09
N LYS A 116 7.66 4.58 6.02
CA LYS A 116 6.62 5.53 5.67
C LYS A 116 5.48 5.56 6.68
N LEU A 117 5.02 4.41 7.13
CA LEU A 117 3.91 4.30 8.08
C LEU A 117 4.32 4.72 9.50
N TRP A 118 5.57 4.45 9.89
CA TRP A 118 6.08 4.86 11.19
C TRP A 118 6.26 6.37 11.32
N LYS A 119 6.74 7.02 10.27
CA LYS A 119 7.07 8.44 10.27
C LYS A 119 5.98 9.35 9.73
N GLY A 120 4.97 8.77 9.10
CA GLY A 120 3.95 9.54 8.41
C GLY A 120 4.55 10.34 7.26
N GLU A 121 4.15 11.61 7.15
CA GLU A 121 4.64 12.51 6.10
C GLU A 121 6.02 13.12 6.42
N ASN A 122 6.46 13.01 7.66
CA ASN A 122 7.78 13.46 8.11
C ASN A 122 8.84 12.39 7.80
N THR A 123 9.06 12.09 6.54
CA THR A 123 10.21 11.27 6.15
C THR A 123 11.49 11.97 6.59
N ARG A 124 12.48 11.17 7.01
CA ARG A 124 13.80 11.72 7.37
C ARG A 124 14.33 12.51 6.19
N ASN A 125 15.06 13.60 6.45
CA ASN A 125 15.87 14.30 5.44
C ASN A 125 17.07 13.42 5.00
N ILE A 126 16.79 12.18 4.68
CA ILE A 126 17.77 11.17 4.24
C ILE A 126 17.42 10.84 2.79
N PRO A 127 18.35 10.99 1.86
CA PRO A 127 18.11 10.58 0.47
C PRO A 127 17.73 9.10 0.36
N PHE A 128 16.88 8.77 -0.61
CA PHE A 128 16.42 7.40 -0.81
C PHE A 128 17.57 6.40 -0.99
N GLU A 129 18.62 6.78 -1.72
CA GLU A 129 19.81 5.94 -1.94
C GLU A 129 20.52 5.55 -0.63
N THR A 130 20.53 6.47 0.33
CA THR A 130 21.11 6.19 1.67
C THR A 130 20.21 5.23 2.43
N PHE A 131 18.90 5.45 2.41
CA PHE A 131 17.92 4.54 3.02
C PHE A 131 17.98 3.14 2.38
N GLU A 132 18.00 3.06 1.06
CA GLU A 132 18.11 1.80 0.32
C GLU A 132 19.39 1.04 0.68
N THR A 133 20.52 1.76 0.82
CA THR A 133 21.78 1.16 1.25
C THR A 133 21.66 0.55 2.63
N TRP A 134 21.02 1.22 3.57
CA TRP A 134 20.79 0.68 4.91
C TRP A 134 19.91 -0.57 4.87
N CYS A 135 18.83 -0.55 4.07
CA CYS A 135 17.97 -1.70 3.91
C CYS A 135 18.73 -2.93 3.40
N ARG A 136 19.63 -2.75 2.43
CA ARG A 136 20.45 -3.84 1.86
C ARG A 136 21.51 -4.36 2.82
N THR A 137 22.00 -3.54 3.76
CA THR A 137 23.06 -3.90 4.70
C THR A 137 22.54 -4.37 6.06
N THR A 138 21.24 -4.17 6.32
CA THR A 138 20.61 -4.67 7.55
C THR A 138 20.31 -6.17 7.37
N PRO A 139 20.83 -7.04 8.23
CA PRO A 139 20.52 -8.48 8.15
C PRO A 139 19.04 -8.72 8.31
N GLU A 140 18.52 -9.66 7.52
CA GLU A 140 17.19 -10.22 7.76
C GLU A 140 17.22 -10.99 9.09
N ALA A 141 16.24 -10.73 9.95
CA ALA A 141 16.12 -11.36 11.26
C ALA A 141 15.58 -12.81 11.14
#